data_b2719f915765362e643cfbfcc5e53443
#
_entry.id   b2719f915765362e643cfbfcc5e53443
#
_cell.length_a   1.000
_cell.length_b   1.000
_cell.length_c   1.000
_cell.angle_alpha   90.00
_cell.angle_beta   90.00
_cell.angle_gamma   90.00
#
_symmetry.space_group_name_H-M   'P 1'
#
loop_
_entity.id
_entity.type
_entity.pdbx_description
1 polymer ?
#
loop_
_entity_poly.entity_id
_entity_poly.type
_entity_poly.pdbx_seq_one_letter_code
_entity_poly.pdbx_strand_id
1 'polypeptide(L)'
;MANGNCELQDLAHKLGVDHVRFEHNWESRNVDSTHEFLVFDRNRCILCSRCIKVCDQSEGVHVLDLKMRGKDSEVIVDLDDAWGSSKSCTSCRKCAKVCPVGSIYVEGQPVIQTRDKKIAEFVLERRRK
;
A
#
# COMPACT_ATOMS: atom_id res chain seq x y z
N MET A 1 11.92 2.58 -8.80
CA MET A 1 12.03 3.97 -8.31
C MET A 1 10.64 4.59 -8.26
N ALA A 2 10.28 5.26 -7.20
CA ALA A 2 9.03 5.99 -7.13
C ALA A 2 9.18 7.34 -7.86
N ASN A 3 8.22 7.68 -8.69
CA ASN A 3 8.29 8.83 -9.62
C ASN A 3 7.95 10.17 -8.94
N GLY A 4 8.62 10.52 -7.82
CA GLY A 4 8.36 11.76 -7.10
C GLY A 4 7.05 11.82 -6.30
N ASN A 5 6.31 10.71 -6.19
CA ASN A 5 5.00 10.63 -5.53
C ASN A 5 5.03 9.73 -4.29
N CYS A 6 6.19 9.61 -3.65
CA CYS A 6 6.40 8.72 -2.52
C CYS A 6 6.62 9.55 -1.25
N GLU A 7 5.72 9.44 -0.27
CA GLU A 7 5.86 10.12 1.03
C GLU A 7 7.16 9.73 1.75
N LEU A 8 7.61 8.48 1.57
CA LEU A 8 8.86 8.03 2.18
C LEU A 8 10.07 8.73 1.57
N GLN A 9 10.12 8.89 0.24
CA GLN A 9 11.22 9.61 -0.43
C GLN A 9 11.20 11.10 -0.08
N ASP A 10 10.02 11.72 -0.04
CA ASP A 10 9.89 13.12 0.37
C ASP A 10 10.41 13.33 1.79
N LEU A 11 10.10 12.40 2.70
CA LEU A 11 10.59 12.45 4.07
C LEU A 11 12.12 12.23 4.14
N ALA A 12 12.64 11.25 3.39
CA ALA A 12 14.08 11.00 3.32
C ALA A 12 14.83 12.25 2.84
N HIS A 13 14.35 12.90 1.78
CA HIS A 13 14.91 14.15 1.29
C HIS A 13 14.91 15.27 2.34
N LYS A 14 13.78 15.46 3.04
CA LYS A 14 13.67 16.47 4.10
C LYS A 14 14.63 16.23 5.27
N LEU A 15 14.97 14.97 5.52
CA LEU A 15 15.89 14.56 6.59
C LEU A 15 17.35 14.43 6.11
N GLY A 16 17.65 14.79 4.86
CA GLY A 16 18.99 14.71 4.29
C GLY A 16 19.52 13.29 4.10
N VAL A 17 18.62 12.30 3.98
CA VAL A 17 18.97 10.89 3.69
C VAL A 17 19.03 10.71 2.19
N ASP A 18 20.23 10.63 1.65
CA ASP A 18 20.50 10.55 0.21
C ASP A 18 21.04 9.19 -0.24
N HIS A 19 21.50 8.36 0.69
CA HIS A 19 22.03 7.02 0.39
C HIS A 19 21.71 6.00 1.48
N VAL A 20 21.76 4.73 1.11
CA VAL A 20 21.59 3.58 2.00
C VAL A 20 22.94 3.14 2.55
N ARG A 21 23.09 3.06 3.87
CA ARG A 21 24.33 2.67 4.55
C ARG A 21 24.61 1.17 4.55
N PHE A 22 23.57 0.35 4.42
CA PHE A 22 23.66 -1.11 4.52
C PHE A 22 23.45 -1.73 3.16
N GLU A 23 24.16 -2.84 2.92
CA GLU A 23 23.89 -3.67 1.76
C GLU A 23 22.44 -4.14 1.78
N HIS A 24 21.79 -4.07 0.65
CA HIS A 24 20.43 -4.50 0.47
C HIS A 24 20.35 -5.52 -0.67
N ASN A 25 19.97 -6.74 -0.33
CA ASN A 25 19.64 -7.77 -1.31
C ASN A 25 18.18 -7.59 -1.71
N TRP A 26 17.98 -7.13 -2.92
CA TRP A 26 16.66 -6.96 -3.48
C TRP A 26 16.07 -8.32 -3.90
N GLU A 27 15.00 -8.72 -3.24
CA GLU A 27 14.18 -9.84 -3.66
C GLU A 27 12.95 -9.32 -4.40
N SER A 28 12.77 -9.74 -5.66
CA SER A 28 11.60 -9.36 -6.45
C SER A 28 10.35 -10.04 -5.88
N ARG A 29 9.32 -9.26 -5.66
CA ARG A 29 8.01 -9.71 -5.19
C ARG A 29 6.98 -9.63 -6.31
N ASN A 30 5.92 -10.43 -6.21
CA ASN A 30 4.88 -10.48 -7.21
C ASN A 30 4.10 -9.17 -7.31
N VAL A 31 3.76 -8.81 -8.53
CA VAL A 31 2.79 -7.76 -8.84
C VAL A 31 1.46 -8.43 -9.14
N ASP A 32 0.41 -8.04 -8.43
CA ASP A 32 -0.95 -8.51 -8.67
C ASP A 32 -1.72 -7.45 -9.46
N SER A 33 -2.07 -7.78 -10.68
CA SER A 33 -2.89 -6.97 -11.59
C SER A 33 -4.16 -7.71 -12.03
N THR A 34 -4.62 -8.66 -11.23
CA THR A 34 -5.79 -9.47 -11.54
C THR A 34 -7.12 -8.78 -11.28
N HIS A 35 -7.12 -7.72 -10.45
CA HIS A 35 -8.31 -6.91 -10.22
C HIS A 35 -8.64 -6.04 -11.45
N GLU A 36 -9.91 -5.75 -11.69
CA GLU A 36 -10.42 -5.04 -12.86
C GLU A 36 -9.70 -3.70 -13.14
N PHE A 37 -9.29 -2.98 -12.09
CA PHE A 37 -8.62 -1.66 -12.23
C PHE A 37 -7.64 -1.34 -11.10
N LEU A 38 -7.46 -2.22 -10.11
CA LEU A 38 -6.47 -2.03 -9.05
C LEU A 38 -5.26 -2.92 -9.32
N VAL A 39 -4.09 -2.35 -9.14
CA VAL A 39 -2.81 -3.06 -9.22
C VAL A 39 -2.11 -2.96 -7.88
N PHE A 40 -1.55 -4.08 -7.41
CA PHE A 40 -0.76 -4.16 -6.21
C PHE A 40 0.68 -4.57 -6.54
N ASP A 41 1.58 -3.61 -6.55
CA ASP A 41 3.01 -3.83 -6.67
C ASP A 41 3.64 -3.97 -5.27
N ARG A 42 3.86 -5.20 -4.84
CA ARG A 42 4.45 -5.52 -3.54
C ARG A 42 5.90 -5.06 -3.40
N ASN A 43 6.61 -4.86 -4.52
CA ASN A 43 7.99 -4.35 -4.51
C ASN A 43 8.10 -2.95 -3.92
N ARG A 44 7.03 -2.17 -3.99
CA ARG A 44 6.96 -0.80 -3.47
C ARG A 44 6.42 -0.72 -2.04
N CYS A 45 5.90 -1.82 -1.50
CA CYS A 45 5.23 -1.85 -0.20
C CYS A 45 6.22 -1.66 0.95
N ILE A 46 5.94 -0.71 1.84
CA ILE A 46 6.71 -0.45 3.07
C ILE A 46 6.05 -0.99 4.33
N LEU A 47 5.06 -1.85 4.19
CA LEU A 47 4.35 -2.49 5.31
C LEU A 47 3.73 -1.50 6.32
N CYS A 48 3.31 -0.33 5.88
CA CYS A 48 2.75 0.70 6.74
C CYS A 48 1.34 0.39 7.27
N SER A 49 0.69 -0.65 6.76
CA SER A 49 -0.65 -1.14 7.14
C SER A 49 -1.81 -0.14 6.95
N ARG A 50 -1.62 0.99 6.27
CA ARG A 50 -2.69 1.97 6.03
C ARG A 50 -3.82 1.36 5.20
N CYS A 51 -3.51 0.56 4.17
CA CYS A 51 -4.49 -0.11 3.32
C CYS A 51 -5.34 -1.12 4.09
N ILE A 52 -4.73 -1.89 5.00
CA ILE A 52 -5.43 -2.83 5.88
C ILE A 52 -6.40 -2.08 6.78
N LYS A 53 -5.93 -1.03 7.44
CA LYS A 53 -6.75 -0.24 8.35
C LYS A 53 -7.91 0.48 7.68
N VAL A 54 -7.72 1.03 6.49
CA VAL A 54 -8.82 1.69 5.78
C VAL A 54 -9.85 0.67 5.29
N CYS A 55 -9.42 -0.52 4.90
CA CYS A 55 -10.30 -1.61 4.51
C CYS A 55 -11.14 -2.07 5.69
N ASP A 56 -10.53 -2.27 6.85
CA ASP A 56 -11.19 -2.64 8.09
C ASP A 56 -12.12 -1.52 8.62
N GLN A 57 -11.56 -0.34 8.89
CA GLN A 57 -12.25 0.69 9.66
C GLN A 57 -13.22 1.55 8.85
N SER A 58 -13.01 1.66 7.55
CA SER A 58 -13.82 2.50 6.68
C SER A 58 -14.82 1.71 5.83
N GLU A 59 -14.45 0.49 5.42
CA GLU A 59 -15.33 -0.40 4.63
C GLU A 59 -15.88 -1.57 5.44
N GLY A 60 -15.17 -2.00 6.51
CA GLY A 60 -15.58 -3.12 7.34
C GLY A 60 -15.47 -4.49 6.66
N VAL A 61 -14.65 -4.63 5.63
CA VAL A 61 -14.60 -5.86 4.81
C VAL A 61 -13.31 -6.68 4.92
N HIS A 62 -12.29 -6.26 5.62
CA HIS A 62 -11.08 -7.03 5.95
C HIS A 62 -10.42 -7.82 4.79
N VAL A 63 -10.43 -7.27 3.58
CA VAL A 63 -9.88 -7.95 2.40
C VAL A 63 -8.36 -8.00 2.43
N LEU A 64 -7.73 -6.96 3.00
CA LEU A 64 -6.28 -6.84 3.08
C LEU A 64 -5.81 -7.19 4.49
N ASP A 65 -4.79 -8.03 4.58
CA ASP A 65 -4.17 -8.43 5.85
C ASP A 65 -2.66 -8.66 5.70
N LEU A 66 -1.98 -8.95 6.81
CA LEU A 66 -0.58 -9.30 6.85
C LEU A 66 -0.40 -10.81 7.02
N LYS A 67 0.41 -11.43 6.18
CA LYS A 67 0.93 -12.77 6.42
C LYS A 67 2.36 -12.72 6.92
N MET A 68 2.79 -13.77 7.62
CA MET A 68 4.13 -13.96 8.15
C MET A 68 4.53 -12.88 9.18
N ARG A 69 5.81 -12.82 9.51
CA ARG A 69 6.37 -11.85 10.47
C ARG A 69 7.83 -11.57 10.17
N GLY A 70 8.35 -10.47 10.72
CA GLY A 70 9.74 -10.05 10.50
C GLY A 70 9.99 -9.70 9.03
N LYS A 71 11.13 -10.12 8.51
CA LYS A 71 11.55 -9.83 7.14
C LYS A 71 10.66 -10.44 6.06
N ASP A 72 9.93 -11.51 6.40
CA ASP A 72 9.05 -12.24 5.49
C ASP A 72 7.61 -11.71 5.49
N SER A 73 7.34 -10.66 6.25
CA SER A 73 6.02 -10.04 6.31
C SER A 73 5.60 -9.51 4.93
N GLU A 74 4.35 -9.77 4.57
CA GLU A 74 3.79 -9.34 3.30
C GLU A 74 2.30 -9.00 3.47
N VAL A 75 1.83 -7.99 2.75
CA VAL A 75 0.39 -7.71 2.64
C VAL A 75 -0.21 -8.64 1.62
N ILE A 76 -1.27 -9.32 2.03
CA ILE A 76 -2.03 -10.26 1.20
C ILE A 76 -3.45 -9.78 0.97
N VAL A 77 -4.11 -10.39 0.01
CA VAL A 77 -5.53 -10.23 -0.29
C VAL A 77 -6.24 -11.52 0.11
N ASP A 78 -7.32 -11.40 0.89
CA ASP A 78 -8.06 -12.53 1.46
C ASP A 78 -7.11 -13.57 2.12
N LEU A 79 -7.07 -14.79 1.63
CA LEU A 79 -6.19 -15.87 2.11
C LEU A 79 -4.95 -16.07 1.23
N ASP A 80 -4.39 -14.97 0.72
CA ASP A 80 -3.27 -14.95 -0.24
C ASP A 80 -3.67 -15.35 -1.66
N ASP A 81 -4.93 -15.12 -2.00
CA ASP A 81 -5.48 -15.33 -3.32
C ASP A 81 -5.20 -14.14 -4.26
N ALA A 82 -5.42 -14.34 -5.56
CA ALA A 82 -5.38 -13.25 -6.53
C ALA A 82 -6.49 -12.23 -6.25
N TRP A 83 -6.18 -10.95 -6.30
CA TRP A 83 -7.14 -9.89 -5.96
C TRP A 83 -8.41 -9.93 -6.82
N GLY A 84 -8.27 -10.26 -8.11
CA GLY A 84 -9.40 -10.39 -9.02
C GLY A 84 -10.39 -11.51 -8.65
N SER A 85 -9.99 -12.48 -7.83
CA SER A 85 -10.86 -13.55 -7.33
C SER A 85 -11.59 -13.20 -6.02
N SER A 86 -11.23 -12.09 -5.38
CA SER A 86 -11.83 -11.65 -4.12
C SER A 86 -13.30 -11.30 -4.28
N LYS A 87 -14.16 -12.02 -3.56
CA LYS A 87 -15.61 -11.74 -3.51
C LYS A 87 -15.97 -10.69 -2.45
N SER A 88 -15.07 -10.44 -1.52
CA SER A 88 -15.27 -9.52 -0.40
C SER A 88 -14.86 -8.08 -0.75
N CYS A 89 -14.05 -7.89 -1.79
CA CYS A 89 -13.60 -6.59 -2.20
C CYS A 89 -14.75 -5.74 -2.78
N THR A 90 -15.01 -4.58 -2.17
CA THR A 90 -16.05 -3.64 -2.64
C THR A 90 -15.58 -2.73 -3.76
N SER A 91 -14.35 -2.87 -4.22
CA SER A 91 -13.75 -2.02 -5.27
C SER A 91 -13.78 -0.51 -4.95
N CYS A 92 -13.77 -0.16 -3.69
CA CYS A 92 -13.93 1.23 -3.20
C CYS A 92 -12.73 2.14 -3.45
N ARG A 93 -11.57 1.59 -3.86
CA ARG A 93 -10.30 2.29 -4.14
C ARG A 93 -9.65 3.01 -2.95
N LYS A 94 -10.18 2.90 -1.74
CA LYS A 94 -9.65 3.59 -0.55
C LYS A 94 -8.22 3.14 -0.21
N CYS A 95 -7.90 1.86 -0.41
CA CYS A 95 -6.55 1.33 -0.22
C CYS A 95 -5.51 2.03 -1.13
N ALA A 96 -5.87 2.31 -2.40
CA ALA A 96 -5.00 3.07 -3.30
C ALA A 96 -4.86 4.54 -2.87
N LYS A 97 -5.95 5.15 -2.37
CA LYS A 97 -5.96 6.55 -1.91
C LYS A 97 -5.08 6.81 -0.69
N VAL A 98 -4.89 5.81 0.17
CA VAL A 98 -4.10 5.95 1.41
C VAL A 98 -2.67 5.42 1.28
N CYS A 99 -2.32 4.77 0.19
CA CYS A 99 -1.00 4.19 0.01
C CYS A 99 0.06 5.28 -0.13
N PRO A 100 1.03 5.39 0.81
CA PRO A 100 1.98 6.51 0.82
C PRO A 100 3.04 6.38 -0.26
N VAL A 101 3.27 5.18 -0.78
CA VAL A 101 4.34 4.87 -1.74
C VAL A 101 3.80 4.46 -3.12
N GLY A 102 2.47 4.45 -3.29
CA GLY A 102 1.84 4.01 -4.53
C GLY A 102 2.09 2.53 -4.86
N SER A 103 2.18 1.69 -3.84
CA SER A 103 2.23 0.23 -4.01
C SER A 103 0.89 -0.31 -4.51
N ILE A 104 -0.21 0.25 -4.01
CA ILE A 104 -1.55 0.03 -4.56
C ILE A 104 -1.95 1.27 -5.34
N TYR A 105 -2.35 1.08 -6.59
CA TYR A 105 -2.76 2.17 -7.46
C TYR A 105 -3.86 1.74 -8.44
N VAL A 106 -4.53 2.72 -9.02
CA VAL A 106 -5.53 2.49 -10.07
C VAL A 106 -4.82 2.47 -11.41
N GLU A 107 -5.05 1.44 -12.20
CA GLU A 107 -4.47 1.30 -13.52
C GLU A 107 -4.84 2.50 -14.42
N GLY A 108 -3.86 3.02 -15.14
CA GLY A 108 -4.03 4.18 -16.01
C GLY A 108 -4.18 5.53 -15.32
N GLN A 109 -4.10 5.58 -13.97
CA GLN A 109 -4.17 6.83 -13.22
C GLN A 109 -2.84 7.16 -12.53
N PRO A 110 -2.36 8.41 -12.59
CA PRO A 110 -1.20 8.82 -11.81
C PRO A 110 -1.46 8.66 -10.30
N VAL A 111 -0.51 8.08 -9.59
CA VAL A 111 -0.62 7.82 -8.14
C VAL A 111 -0.96 9.09 -7.35
N ILE A 112 -0.41 10.25 -7.75
CA ILE A 112 -0.65 11.53 -7.08
C ILE A 112 -2.12 11.97 -7.11
N GLN A 113 -2.83 11.66 -8.20
CA GLN A 113 -4.25 11.99 -8.34
C GLN A 113 -5.16 11.04 -7.56
N THR A 114 -4.68 9.85 -7.27
CA THR A 114 -5.43 8.83 -6.54
C THR A 114 -5.38 9.07 -5.03
N ARG A 115 -4.36 9.77 -4.55
CA ARG A 115 -4.10 9.95 -3.12
C ARG A 115 -5.07 10.95 -2.48
N ASP A 116 -5.73 10.55 -1.40
CA ASP A 116 -6.64 11.39 -0.62
C ASP A 116 -6.08 11.63 0.79
N LYS A 117 -5.63 12.86 1.04
CA LYS A 117 -5.05 13.26 2.33
C LYS A 117 -6.03 13.11 3.50
N LYS A 118 -7.31 13.42 3.29
CA LYS A 118 -8.33 13.35 4.35
C LYS A 118 -8.56 11.92 4.83
N ILE A 119 -8.58 10.95 3.93
CA ILE A 119 -8.71 9.54 4.29
C ILE A 119 -7.44 9.06 5.00
N ALA A 120 -6.25 9.50 4.57
CA ALA A 120 -5.01 9.17 5.23
C ALA A 120 -4.93 9.75 6.65
N GLU A 121 -5.35 11.00 6.86
CA GLU A 121 -5.44 11.64 8.17
C GLU A 121 -6.41 10.90 9.10
N PHE A 122 -7.59 10.55 8.63
CA PHE A 122 -8.57 9.75 9.38
C PHE A 122 -7.98 8.44 9.92
N VAL A 123 -7.23 7.71 9.09
CA VAL A 123 -6.57 6.47 9.49
C VAL A 123 -5.46 6.72 10.52
N LEU A 124 -4.71 7.82 10.37
CA LEU A 124 -3.63 8.19 11.28
C LEU A 124 -4.14 8.66 12.66
N GLU A 125 -5.22 9.41 12.69
CA GLU A 125 -5.82 9.88 13.96
C GLU A 125 -6.32 8.73 14.82
N ARG A 126 -6.90 7.69 14.23
CA ARG A 126 -7.31 6.48 14.96
C ARG A 126 -6.15 5.67 15.54
N ARG A 127 -4.93 5.86 15.06
CA ARG A 127 -3.73 5.25 15.65
C ARG A 127 -3.31 5.89 16.96
N ARG A 128 -3.72 7.14 17.22
CA ARG A 128 -3.33 7.89 18.41
C ARG A 128 -4.27 7.66 19.62
N LYS A 129 -5.36 6.97 19.40
CA LYS A 129 -6.31 6.54 20.45
C LYS A 129 -6.08 5.09 20.80
#